data_fe2b68ae984998ef884041111b121b8a
#
_entry.id   fe2b68ae984998ef884041111b121b8a
#
_cell.length_a   1.000
_cell.length_b   1.000
_cell.length_c   1.000
_cell.angle_alpha   90.00
_cell.angle_beta   90.00
_cell.angle_gamma   90.00
#
_symmetry.space_group_name_H-M   'P 1'
#
loop_
_entity.id
_entity.type
_entity.pdbx_description
1 polymer ?
#
loop_
_entity_poly.entity_id
_entity_poly.type
_entity_poly.pdbx_seq_one_letter_code
_entity_poly.pdbx_strand_id
1 'polypeptide(L)'
;MRTDILEFCLYQLSAIILFTVFCVCGIHLRRFSAKTTLLTAAAAFSVIQLPQIMFPSFFLLSAETPPENISMHIIYWGLSICAQYLVLFALTKREWLRTLFFYSVWDALTSVILSVLMAGTQQVFSACSPETQAVGSFMLSAAAAALSIWILQIPAVNRLRFPAWIYTLTVLLYSGVRFFSTILLYSAEDEKTAAASSYTALFFSIFLLLFT
;
A
#
# COMPACT_ATOMS: atom_id res chain seq x y z
N MET A 1 3.12 19.58 -13.60
CA MET A 1 4.37 19.50 -12.80
C MET A 1 4.19 19.87 -11.33
N ARG A 2 3.71 21.07 -10.94
CA ARG A 2 3.57 21.45 -9.51
C ARG A 2 2.44 20.66 -8.79
N THR A 3 1.35 20.41 -9.48
CA THR A 3 0.21 19.60 -9.01
C THR A 3 0.55 18.13 -8.86
N ASP A 4 1.30 17.57 -9.80
CA ASP A 4 1.72 16.16 -9.79
C ASP A 4 2.66 15.86 -8.61
N ILE A 5 3.54 16.82 -8.29
CA ILE A 5 4.42 16.74 -7.11
C ILE A 5 3.60 16.77 -5.82
N LEU A 6 2.59 17.64 -5.73
CA LEU A 6 1.72 17.72 -4.57
C LEU A 6 0.95 16.41 -4.36
N GLU A 7 0.35 15.90 -5.43
CA GLU A 7 -0.38 14.63 -5.40
C GLU A 7 0.53 13.47 -4.96
N PHE A 8 1.73 13.40 -5.53
CA PHE A 8 2.73 12.40 -5.16
C PHE A 8 3.14 12.50 -3.68
N CYS A 9 3.42 13.70 -3.17
CA CYS A 9 3.77 13.91 -1.77
C CYS A 9 2.61 13.54 -0.83
N LEU A 10 1.37 13.88 -1.18
CA LEU A 10 0.18 13.48 -0.42
C LEU A 10 -0.01 11.97 -0.42
N TYR A 11 0.25 11.31 -1.55
CA TYR A 11 0.22 9.84 -1.62
C TYR A 11 1.25 9.21 -0.68
N GLN A 12 2.50 9.68 -0.67
CA GLN A 12 3.53 9.17 0.24
C GLN A 12 3.18 9.43 1.71
N LEU A 13 2.64 10.60 2.01
CA LEU A 13 2.18 10.91 3.36
C LEU A 13 1.03 9.99 3.79
N SER A 14 0.09 9.71 2.89
CA SER A 14 -0.99 8.75 3.15
C SER A 14 -0.43 7.37 3.48
N ALA A 15 0.54 6.89 2.70
CA ALA A 15 1.17 5.58 2.92
C ALA A 15 1.82 5.49 4.32
N ILE A 16 2.52 6.55 4.76
CA ILE A 16 3.11 6.62 6.12
C ILE A 16 2.02 6.52 7.18
N ILE A 17 0.97 7.33 7.07
CA ILE A 17 -0.14 7.36 8.03
C ILE A 17 -0.83 6.00 8.08
N LEU A 18 -1.19 5.46 6.93
CA LEU A 18 -1.94 4.21 6.83
C LEU A 18 -1.14 3.02 7.38
N PHE A 19 0.14 2.90 7.03
CA PHE A 19 1.02 1.88 7.58
C PHE A 19 1.14 1.99 9.10
N THR A 20 1.32 3.21 9.60
CA THR A 20 1.42 3.48 11.05
C THR A 20 0.14 3.11 11.79
N VAL A 21 -1.02 3.45 11.22
CA VAL A 21 -2.34 3.09 11.77
C VAL A 21 -2.51 1.57 11.78
N PHE A 22 -2.13 0.88 10.69
CA PHE A 22 -2.14 -0.58 10.67
C PHE A 22 -1.25 -1.17 11.78
N CYS A 23 -0.04 -0.67 11.97
CA CYS A 23 0.87 -1.15 13.03
C CYS A 23 0.27 -1.02 14.43
N VAL A 24 -0.53 0.05 14.67
CA VAL A 24 -1.17 0.28 15.96
C VAL A 24 -2.47 -0.52 16.12
N CYS A 25 -3.28 -0.58 15.09
CA CYS A 25 -4.63 -1.15 15.16
C CYS A 25 -4.70 -2.60 14.65
N GLY A 26 -3.90 -2.96 13.64
CA GLY A 26 -3.92 -4.27 12.99
C GLY A 26 -3.05 -5.33 13.66
N ILE A 27 -2.00 -4.93 14.38
CA ILE A 27 -1.13 -5.90 15.07
C ILE A 27 -1.72 -6.25 16.44
N HIS A 28 -2.20 -7.49 16.59
CA HIS A 28 -2.78 -7.95 17.85
C HIS A 28 -1.76 -8.18 18.96
N LEU A 29 -0.65 -8.85 18.64
CA LEU A 29 0.41 -9.18 19.57
C LEU A 29 1.60 -8.22 19.37
N ARG A 30 1.40 -6.97 19.71
CA ARG A 30 2.46 -5.97 19.67
C ARG A 30 3.56 -6.27 20.67
N ARG A 31 4.78 -6.04 20.25
CA ARG A 31 5.97 -6.16 21.11
C ARG A 31 6.08 -5.01 22.09
N PHE A 32 5.60 -3.83 21.71
CA PHE A 32 5.72 -2.58 22.44
C PHE A 32 4.35 -1.99 22.76
N SER A 33 4.32 -0.97 23.60
CA SER A 33 3.11 -0.19 23.86
C SER A 33 2.57 0.46 22.57
N ALA A 34 1.29 0.81 22.55
CA ALA A 34 0.69 1.46 21.37
C ALA A 34 1.44 2.75 20.97
N LYS A 35 1.85 3.56 21.96
CA LYS A 35 2.60 4.80 21.74
C LYS A 35 3.98 4.52 21.14
N THR A 36 4.71 3.57 21.68
CA THR A 36 6.03 3.19 21.15
C THR A 36 5.91 2.59 19.76
N THR A 37 4.92 1.71 19.52
CA THR A 37 4.64 1.14 18.20
C THR A 37 4.35 2.22 17.18
N LEU A 38 3.51 3.20 17.53
CA LEU A 38 3.18 4.34 16.68
C LEU A 38 4.43 5.14 16.30
N LEU A 39 5.23 5.52 17.27
CA LEU A 39 6.44 6.32 17.03
C LEU A 39 7.48 5.55 16.21
N THR A 40 7.70 4.26 16.53
CA THR A 40 8.66 3.42 15.79
C THR A 40 8.20 3.15 14.36
N ALA A 41 6.92 2.83 14.15
CA ALA A 41 6.37 2.60 12.83
C ALA A 41 6.42 3.87 11.97
N ALA A 42 5.99 5.01 12.52
CA ALA A 42 6.02 6.30 11.83
C ALA A 42 7.46 6.68 11.45
N ALA A 43 8.41 6.60 12.39
CA ALA A 43 9.81 6.94 12.15
C ALA A 43 10.43 6.00 11.10
N ALA A 44 10.28 4.68 11.25
CA ALA A 44 10.86 3.71 10.35
C ALA A 44 10.30 3.86 8.92
N PHE A 45 8.97 4.02 8.79
CA PHE A 45 8.37 4.15 7.48
C PHE A 45 8.63 5.52 6.84
N SER A 46 8.73 6.58 7.63
CA SER A 46 9.17 7.89 7.14
C SER A 46 10.59 7.83 6.55
N VAL A 47 11.50 7.11 7.18
CA VAL A 47 12.87 6.91 6.64
C VAL A 47 12.82 6.14 5.32
N ILE A 48 11.96 5.14 5.19
CA ILE A 48 11.79 4.39 3.94
C ILE A 48 11.24 5.29 2.83
N GLN A 49 10.30 6.19 3.14
CA GLN A 49 9.67 7.08 2.17
C GLN A 49 10.42 8.40 1.93
N LEU A 50 11.37 8.73 2.81
CA LEU A 50 12.10 9.99 2.74
C LEU A 50 12.73 10.29 1.37
N PRO A 51 13.41 9.32 0.70
CA PRO A 51 13.98 9.57 -0.62
C PRO A 51 12.93 10.00 -1.66
N GLN A 52 11.73 9.42 -1.63
CA GLN A 52 10.65 9.77 -2.55
C GLN A 52 10.11 11.18 -2.29
N ILE A 53 10.01 11.57 -1.00
CA ILE A 53 9.52 12.90 -0.61
C ILE A 53 10.56 13.97 -0.92
N MET A 54 11.86 13.68 -0.71
CA MET A 54 12.94 14.65 -0.96
C MET A 54 13.25 14.82 -2.45
N PHE A 55 13.08 13.79 -3.23
CA PHE A 55 13.40 13.78 -4.66
C PHE A 55 12.19 13.34 -5.51
N PRO A 56 11.02 14.03 -5.37
CA PRO A 56 9.79 13.60 -6.05
C PRO A 56 9.94 13.57 -7.58
N SER A 57 10.70 14.49 -8.16
CA SER A 57 10.96 14.52 -9.61
C SER A 57 11.70 13.29 -10.13
N PHE A 58 12.51 12.66 -9.30
CA PHE A 58 13.21 11.42 -9.65
C PHE A 58 12.26 10.21 -9.63
N PHE A 59 11.26 10.23 -8.74
CA PHE A 59 10.32 9.12 -8.55
C PHE A 59 8.99 9.31 -9.29
N LEU A 60 8.69 10.53 -9.77
CA LEU A 60 7.55 10.76 -10.64
C LEU A 60 7.83 10.14 -12.01
N LEU A 61 6.97 9.20 -12.40
CA LEU A 61 6.97 8.68 -13.75
C LEU A 61 6.42 9.77 -14.68
N SER A 62 7.25 10.21 -15.59
CA SER A 62 6.84 11.02 -16.73
C SER A 62 7.15 10.23 -18.01
N ALA A 63 6.49 10.58 -19.10
CA ALA A 63 6.80 9.99 -20.42
C ALA A 63 8.27 10.23 -20.86
N GLU A 64 8.94 11.16 -20.18
CA GLU A 64 10.33 11.53 -20.43
C GLU A 64 11.32 10.84 -19.47
N THR A 65 10.84 9.91 -18.60
CA THR A 65 11.74 9.23 -17.63
C THR A 65 12.71 8.31 -18.36
N PRO A 66 14.03 8.50 -18.21
CA PRO A 66 15.03 7.65 -18.86
C PRO A 66 14.90 6.19 -18.41
N PRO A 67 15.11 5.20 -19.31
CA PRO A 67 15.05 3.78 -18.98
C PRO A 67 15.95 3.37 -17.80
N GLU A 68 17.07 4.05 -17.64
CA GLU A 68 18.03 3.82 -16.54
C GLU A 68 17.41 4.06 -15.16
N ASN A 69 16.50 5.03 -15.05
CA ASN A 69 15.81 5.33 -13.80
C ASN A 69 14.75 4.28 -13.45
N ILE A 70 14.16 3.61 -14.44
CA ILE A 70 13.13 2.59 -14.20
C ILE A 70 13.69 1.43 -13.36
N SER A 71 14.91 0.97 -13.65
CA SER A 71 15.55 -0.10 -12.88
C SER A 71 15.75 0.31 -11.41
N MET A 72 16.15 1.56 -11.16
CA MET A 72 16.31 2.08 -9.81
C MET A 72 14.98 2.17 -9.05
N HIS A 73 13.89 2.53 -9.73
CA HIS A 73 12.55 2.53 -9.15
C HIS A 73 12.13 1.12 -8.73
N ILE A 74 12.31 0.13 -9.59
CA ILE A 74 11.97 -1.27 -9.31
C ILE A 74 12.75 -1.78 -8.09
N ILE A 75 14.06 -1.53 -8.05
CA ILE A 75 14.91 -1.91 -6.92
C ILE A 75 14.44 -1.22 -5.63
N TYR A 76 14.18 0.07 -5.69
CA TYR A 76 13.71 0.83 -4.55
C TYR A 76 12.36 0.31 -4.01
N TRP A 77 11.43 0.00 -4.89
CA TRP A 77 10.14 -0.58 -4.51
C TRP A 77 10.29 -1.96 -3.85
N GLY A 78 11.15 -2.81 -4.39
CA GLY A 78 11.46 -4.10 -3.79
C GLY A 78 12.05 -3.96 -2.38
N LEU A 79 13.01 -3.06 -2.22
CA LEU A 79 13.62 -2.75 -0.92
C LEU A 79 12.59 -2.18 0.06
N SER A 80 11.68 -1.32 -0.41
CA SER A 80 10.61 -0.75 0.41
C SER A 80 9.66 -1.82 0.95
N ILE A 81 9.24 -2.78 0.13
CA ILE A 81 8.40 -3.91 0.56
C ILE A 81 9.15 -4.75 1.60
N CYS A 82 10.40 -5.10 1.35
CA CYS A 82 11.22 -5.84 2.32
C CYS A 82 11.35 -5.09 3.65
N ALA A 83 11.59 -3.79 3.60
CA ALA A 83 11.75 -2.96 4.79
C ALA A 83 10.42 -2.86 5.58
N GLN A 84 9.27 -2.74 4.91
CA GLN A 84 7.95 -2.80 5.56
C GLN A 84 7.76 -4.10 6.33
N TYR A 85 8.09 -5.23 5.72
CA TYR A 85 7.98 -6.55 6.37
C TYR A 85 8.93 -6.69 7.55
N LEU A 86 10.16 -6.17 7.45
CA LEU A 86 11.10 -6.15 8.57
C LEU A 86 10.58 -5.31 9.74
N VAL A 87 9.97 -4.15 9.47
CA VAL A 87 9.35 -3.32 10.51
C VAL A 87 8.20 -4.08 11.19
N LEU A 88 7.31 -4.70 10.41
CA LEU A 88 6.22 -5.50 10.96
C LEU A 88 6.73 -6.67 11.81
N PHE A 89 7.75 -7.36 11.35
CA PHE A 89 8.41 -8.43 12.11
C PHE A 89 8.98 -7.90 13.44
N ALA A 90 9.67 -6.78 13.42
CA ALA A 90 10.28 -6.17 14.62
C ALA A 90 9.22 -5.71 15.63
N LEU A 91 8.07 -5.21 15.17
CA LEU A 91 6.98 -4.72 16.01
C LEU A 91 6.08 -5.82 16.57
N THR A 92 6.16 -7.04 16.02
CA THR A 92 5.33 -8.18 16.43
C THR A 92 6.07 -9.04 17.44
N LYS A 93 5.40 -9.45 18.52
CA LYS A 93 5.99 -10.27 19.58
C LYS A 93 6.01 -11.75 19.20
N ARG A 94 4.92 -12.26 18.64
CA ARG A 94 4.72 -13.66 18.22
C ARG A 94 3.83 -13.65 16.99
N GLU A 95 3.75 -14.81 16.32
CA GLU A 95 2.87 -14.97 15.15
C GLU A 95 3.14 -13.92 14.06
N TRP A 96 4.42 -13.57 13.84
CA TRP A 96 4.82 -12.58 12.84
C TRP A 96 4.29 -12.92 11.44
N LEU A 97 4.24 -14.21 11.09
CA LEU A 97 3.71 -14.68 9.81
C LEU A 97 2.22 -14.37 9.65
N ARG A 98 1.45 -14.51 10.73
CA ARG A 98 0.05 -14.10 10.78
C ARG A 98 -0.10 -12.59 10.65
N THR A 99 0.79 -11.81 11.25
CA THR A 99 0.80 -10.36 11.10
C THR A 99 1.06 -9.94 9.66
N LEU A 100 2.03 -10.56 8.98
CA LEU A 100 2.29 -10.31 7.57
C LEU A 100 1.11 -10.69 6.67
N PHE A 101 0.46 -11.81 6.97
CA PHE A 101 -0.76 -12.22 6.29
C PHE A 101 -1.87 -11.16 6.43
N PHE A 102 -2.19 -10.74 7.66
CA PHE A 102 -3.20 -9.72 7.89
C PHE A 102 -2.82 -8.37 7.26
N TYR A 103 -1.56 -8.03 7.20
CA TYR A 103 -1.09 -6.86 6.46
C TYR A 103 -1.35 -6.99 4.96
N SER A 104 -1.02 -8.13 4.38
CA SER A 104 -1.28 -8.38 2.94
C SER A 104 -2.77 -8.33 2.62
N VAL A 105 -3.61 -8.93 3.46
CA VAL A 105 -5.08 -8.90 3.31
C VAL A 105 -5.61 -7.49 3.49
N TRP A 106 -5.12 -6.74 4.47
CA TRP A 106 -5.51 -5.35 4.69
C TRP A 106 -5.16 -4.46 3.49
N ASP A 107 -3.96 -4.58 2.97
CA ASP A 107 -3.49 -3.78 1.83
C ASP A 107 -4.28 -4.13 0.55
N ALA A 108 -4.55 -5.42 0.31
CA ALA A 108 -5.41 -5.88 -0.78
C ALA A 108 -6.84 -5.33 -0.64
N LEU A 109 -7.43 -5.44 0.54
CA LEU A 109 -8.78 -4.96 0.82
C LEU A 109 -8.88 -3.45 0.67
N THR A 110 -7.90 -2.71 1.17
CA THR A 110 -7.80 -1.26 1.01
C THR A 110 -7.75 -0.87 -0.46
N SER A 111 -6.96 -1.57 -1.26
CA SER A 111 -6.84 -1.33 -2.70
C SER A 111 -8.16 -1.57 -3.44
N VAL A 112 -8.88 -2.63 -3.09
CA VAL A 112 -10.21 -2.94 -3.69
C VAL A 112 -11.24 -1.87 -3.30
N ILE A 113 -11.35 -1.54 -2.02
CA ILE A 113 -12.29 -0.53 -1.54
C ILE A 113 -11.98 0.83 -2.16
N LEU A 114 -10.70 1.23 -2.21
CA LEU A 114 -10.28 2.48 -2.82
C LEU A 114 -10.64 2.54 -4.29
N SER A 115 -10.42 1.46 -5.04
CA SER A 115 -10.77 1.38 -6.46
C SER A 115 -12.27 1.57 -6.69
N VAL A 116 -13.11 0.96 -5.84
CA VAL A 116 -14.57 1.14 -5.90
C VAL A 116 -14.98 2.58 -5.58
N LEU A 117 -14.39 3.16 -4.53
CA LEU A 117 -14.66 4.55 -4.15
C LEU A 117 -14.22 5.54 -5.24
N MET A 118 -13.04 5.35 -5.82
CA MET A 118 -12.53 6.19 -6.91
C MET A 118 -13.41 6.09 -8.15
N ALA A 119 -13.82 4.89 -8.54
CA ALA A 119 -14.74 4.71 -9.67
C ALA A 119 -16.09 5.40 -9.43
N GLY A 120 -16.64 5.33 -8.21
CA GLY A 120 -17.89 5.98 -7.85
C GLY A 120 -17.81 7.52 -7.78
N THR A 121 -16.63 8.07 -7.56
CA THR A 121 -16.42 9.53 -7.41
C THR A 121 -15.78 10.18 -8.64
N GLN A 122 -15.40 9.41 -9.65
CA GLN A 122 -14.67 9.89 -10.83
C GLN A 122 -15.34 11.05 -11.52
N GLN A 123 -16.67 11.01 -11.70
CA GLN A 123 -17.43 12.10 -12.36
C GLN A 123 -17.38 13.40 -11.56
N VAL A 124 -17.43 13.30 -10.23
CA VAL A 124 -17.33 14.47 -9.34
C VAL A 124 -15.92 15.03 -9.37
N PHE A 125 -14.91 14.19 -9.29
CA PHE A 125 -13.52 14.63 -9.29
C PHE A 125 -13.07 15.22 -10.61
N SER A 126 -13.57 14.72 -11.76
CA SER A 126 -13.23 15.27 -13.06
C SER A 126 -13.67 16.74 -13.24
N ALA A 127 -14.65 17.22 -12.45
CA ALA A 127 -15.11 18.59 -12.44
C ALA A 127 -14.38 19.49 -11.43
N CYS A 128 -13.50 18.91 -10.58
CA CYS A 128 -12.79 19.64 -9.53
C CYS A 128 -11.40 20.10 -9.97
N SER A 129 -10.84 21.08 -9.22
CA SER A 129 -9.43 21.47 -9.43
C SER A 129 -8.48 20.31 -9.08
N PRO A 130 -7.27 20.25 -9.68
CA PRO A 130 -6.29 19.20 -9.38
C PRO A 130 -5.92 19.09 -7.89
N GLU A 131 -5.86 20.21 -7.18
CA GLU A 131 -5.59 20.22 -5.74
C GLU A 131 -6.74 19.58 -4.96
N THR A 132 -7.99 19.85 -5.36
CA THR A 132 -9.17 19.23 -4.75
C THR A 132 -9.20 17.72 -5.03
N GLN A 133 -8.80 17.30 -6.23
CA GLN A 133 -8.67 15.88 -6.58
C GLN A 133 -7.63 15.19 -5.71
N ALA A 134 -6.45 15.79 -5.52
CA ALA A 134 -5.37 15.23 -4.69
C ALA A 134 -5.82 15.08 -3.23
N VAL A 135 -6.44 16.11 -2.66
CA VAL A 135 -6.99 16.05 -1.28
C VAL A 135 -8.12 15.02 -1.19
N GLY A 136 -9.02 14.97 -2.17
CA GLY A 136 -10.09 13.98 -2.24
C GLY A 136 -9.57 12.55 -2.29
N SER A 137 -8.59 12.27 -3.12
CA SER A 137 -7.92 10.97 -3.23
C SER A 137 -7.27 10.56 -1.90
N PHE A 138 -6.61 11.51 -1.21
CA PHE A 138 -6.06 11.28 0.12
C PHE A 138 -7.16 10.89 1.13
N MET A 139 -8.27 11.61 1.17
CA MET A 139 -9.39 11.32 2.07
C MET A 139 -10.04 9.97 1.77
N LEU A 140 -10.21 9.62 0.49
CA LEU A 140 -10.74 8.31 0.09
C LEU A 140 -9.80 7.18 0.49
N SER A 141 -8.49 7.36 0.35
CA SER A 141 -7.48 6.38 0.79
C SER A 141 -7.56 6.16 2.30
N ALA A 142 -7.67 7.23 3.08
CA ALA A 142 -7.84 7.14 4.52
C ALA A 142 -9.15 6.43 4.91
N ALA A 143 -10.25 6.74 4.24
CA ALA A 143 -11.54 6.07 4.47
C ALA A 143 -11.50 4.58 4.12
N ALA A 144 -10.91 4.21 2.97
CA ALA A 144 -10.74 2.83 2.55
C ALA A 144 -9.92 2.03 3.57
N ALA A 145 -8.81 2.58 4.04
CA ALA A 145 -7.96 1.92 5.03
C ALA A 145 -8.63 1.78 6.39
N ALA A 146 -9.35 2.80 6.85
CA ALA A 146 -10.12 2.74 8.09
C ALA A 146 -11.20 1.66 8.03
N LEU A 147 -11.92 1.58 6.92
CA LEU A 147 -12.93 0.55 6.69
C LEU A 147 -12.31 -0.85 6.65
N SER A 148 -11.16 -1.00 5.99
CA SER A 148 -10.43 -2.27 5.93
C SER A 148 -9.96 -2.73 7.32
N ILE A 149 -9.45 -1.82 8.16
CA ILE A 149 -9.07 -2.13 9.54
C ILE A 149 -10.30 -2.55 10.34
N TRP A 150 -11.42 -1.83 10.19
CA TRP A 150 -12.67 -2.17 10.87
C TRP A 150 -13.15 -3.58 10.51
N ILE A 151 -13.11 -3.95 9.23
CA ILE A 151 -13.46 -5.30 8.75
C ILE A 151 -12.54 -6.36 9.39
N LEU A 152 -11.22 -6.12 9.42
CA LEU A 152 -10.26 -7.06 10.02
C LEU A 152 -10.42 -7.20 11.54
N GLN A 153 -10.99 -6.20 12.20
CA GLN A 153 -11.27 -6.26 13.64
C GLN A 153 -12.55 -7.01 13.98
N ILE A 154 -13.39 -7.36 12.99
CA ILE A 154 -14.58 -8.19 13.23
C ILE A 154 -14.12 -9.51 13.89
N PRO A 155 -14.74 -9.91 15.03
CA PRO A 155 -14.29 -11.06 15.81
C PRO A 155 -14.23 -12.36 15.01
N ALA A 156 -15.11 -12.54 14.03
CA ALA A 156 -15.10 -13.70 13.15
C ALA A 156 -13.83 -13.74 12.28
N VAL A 157 -13.46 -12.63 11.64
CA VAL A 157 -12.26 -12.51 10.79
C VAL A 157 -11.00 -12.64 11.64
N ASN A 158 -10.98 -11.95 12.78
CA ASN A 158 -9.83 -11.92 13.66
C ASN A 158 -9.50 -13.25 14.32
N ARG A 159 -10.49 -14.14 14.48
CA ARG A 159 -10.29 -15.49 15.05
C ARG A 159 -9.83 -16.52 14.04
N LEU A 160 -9.79 -16.17 12.74
CA LEU A 160 -9.32 -17.07 11.71
C LEU A 160 -7.88 -17.54 12.02
N ARG A 161 -7.69 -18.83 11.97
CA ARG A 161 -6.39 -19.48 12.16
C ARG A 161 -6.18 -20.46 11.03
N PHE A 162 -5.11 -20.22 10.29
CA PHE A 162 -4.71 -21.08 9.18
C PHE A 162 -3.40 -21.78 9.50
N PRO A 163 -3.10 -22.93 8.86
CA PRO A 163 -1.78 -23.52 8.88
C PRO A 163 -0.71 -22.55 8.38
N ALA A 164 0.51 -22.66 8.90
CA ALA A 164 1.61 -21.75 8.56
C ALA A 164 1.88 -21.64 7.05
N TRP A 165 1.70 -22.73 6.31
CA TRP A 165 1.92 -22.75 4.86
C TRP A 165 0.92 -21.84 4.10
N ILE A 166 -0.35 -21.72 4.55
CA ILE A 166 -1.33 -20.82 3.96
C ILE A 166 -0.89 -19.37 4.15
N TYR A 167 -0.46 -19.01 5.38
CA TYR A 167 0.06 -17.67 5.64
C TYR A 167 1.25 -17.35 4.75
N THR A 168 2.22 -18.27 4.66
CA THR A 168 3.42 -18.09 3.83
C THR A 168 3.07 -17.95 2.36
N LEU A 169 2.24 -18.83 1.84
CA LEU A 169 1.82 -18.80 0.43
C LEU A 169 1.11 -17.50 0.08
N THR A 170 0.18 -17.06 0.92
CA THR A 170 -0.57 -15.80 0.71
C THR A 170 0.37 -14.59 0.69
N VAL A 171 1.29 -14.50 1.66
CA VAL A 171 2.26 -13.39 1.71
C VAL A 171 3.17 -13.39 0.49
N LEU A 172 3.67 -14.56 0.06
CA LEU A 172 4.53 -14.67 -1.11
C LEU A 172 3.80 -14.31 -2.40
N LEU A 173 2.59 -14.84 -2.59
CA LEU A 173 1.77 -14.54 -3.77
C LEU A 173 1.43 -13.05 -3.82
N TYR A 174 0.98 -12.48 -2.72
CA TYR A 174 0.64 -11.07 -2.66
C TYR A 174 1.85 -10.17 -2.96
N SER A 175 2.98 -10.44 -2.31
CA SER A 175 4.22 -9.68 -2.54
C SER A 175 4.72 -9.80 -3.98
N GLY A 176 4.65 -11.01 -4.55
CA GLY A 176 5.03 -11.27 -5.92
C GLY A 176 4.15 -10.52 -6.92
N VAL A 177 2.82 -10.58 -6.73
CA VAL A 177 1.87 -9.86 -7.58
C VAL A 177 2.09 -8.36 -7.49
N ARG A 178 2.25 -7.83 -6.28
CA ARG A 178 2.47 -6.40 -6.07
C ARG A 178 3.75 -5.93 -6.74
N PHE A 179 4.84 -6.69 -6.57
CA PHE A 179 6.12 -6.39 -7.24
C PHE A 179 6.00 -6.46 -8.76
N PHE A 180 5.37 -7.51 -9.29
CA PHE A 180 5.16 -7.68 -10.72
C PHE A 180 4.26 -6.59 -11.32
N SER A 181 3.18 -6.22 -10.65
CA SER A 181 2.31 -5.11 -11.08
C SER A 181 3.05 -3.78 -11.12
N THR A 182 3.98 -3.57 -10.17
CA THR A 182 4.84 -2.39 -10.18
C THR A 182 5.76 -2.41 -11.40
N ILE A 183 6.41 -3.54 -11.71
CA ILE A 183 7.24 -3.67 -12.91
C ILE A 183 6.43 -3.36 -14.17
N LEU A 184 5.24 -3.93 -14.31
CA LEU A 184 4.37 -3.68 -15.46
C LEU A 184 3.99 -2.22 -15.58
N LEU A 185 3.67 -1.56 -14.47
CA LEU A 185 3.33 -0.14 -14.45
C LEU A 185 4.50 0.72 -14.94
N TYR A 186 5.71 0.43 -14.46
CA TYR A 186 6.92 1.16 -14.83
C TYR A 186 7.41 0.83 -16.25
N SER A 187 7.03 -0.32 -16.80
CA SER A 187 7.36 -0.73 -18.18
C SER A 187 6.29 -0.34 -19.19
N ALA A 188 5.19 0.27 -18.74
CA ALA A 188 4.10 0.65 -19.61
C ALA A 188 4.51 1.81 -20.53
N GLU A 189 4.50 1.57 -21.82
CA GLU A 189 4.79 2.60 -22.84
C GLU A 189 3.54 3.43 -23.18
N ASP A 190 2.36 2.95 -22.81
CA ASP A 190 1.09 3.59 -23.10
C ASP A 190 0.12 3.51 -21.90
N GLU A 191 -0.91 4.38 -21.92
CA GLU A 191 -1.95 4.45 -20.90
C GLU A 191 -2.76 3.14 -20.78
N LYS A 192 -2.92 2.39 -21.87
CA LYS A 192 -3.65 1.11 -21.88
C LYS A 192 -2.88 0.03 -21.13
N THR A 193 -1.56 -0.04 -21.32
CA THR A 193 -0.69 -0.99 -20.60
C THR A 193 -0.61 -0.65 -19.12
N ALA A 194 -0.56 0.64 -18.77
CA ALA A 194 -0.63 1.10 -17.38
C ALA A 194 -1.97 0.73 -16.73
N ALA A 195 -3.09 0.94 -17.42
CA ALA A 195 -4.41 0.53 -16.95
C ALA A 195 -4.50 -0.98 -16.76
N ALA A 196 -3.98 -1.78 -17.71
CA ALA A 196 -3.95 -3.24 -17.64
C ALA A 196 -3.17 -3.73 -16.39
N SER A 197 -2.04 -3.09 -16.05
CA SER A 197 -1.27 -3.44 -14.85
C SER A 197 -2.07 -3.19 -13.56
N SER A 198 -2.81 -2.08 -13.51
CA SER A 198 -3.67 -1.74 -12.38
C SER A 198 -4.84 -2.72 -12.23
N TYR A 199 -5.47 -3.12 -13.32
CA TYR A 199 -6.52 -4.15 -13.30
C TYR A 199 -5.97 -5.53 -12.90
N THR A 200 -4.74 -5.87 -13.31
CA THR A 200 -4.09 -7.11 -12.90
C THR A 200 -3.88 -7.13 -11.39
N ALA A 201 -3.36 -6.05 -10.81
CA ALA A 201 -3.18 -5.93 -9.36
C ALA A 201 -4.52 -6.02 -8.60
N LEU A 202 -5.56 -5.36 -9.12
CA LEU A 202 -6.90 -5.41 -8.54
C LEU A 202 -7.49 -6.82 -8.60
N PHE A 203 -7.41 -7.48 -9.77
CA PHE A 203 -7.88 -8.86 -9.96
C PHE A 203 -7.22 -9.82 -8.96
N PHE A 204 -5.90 -9.77 -8.82
CA PHE A 204 -5.19 -10.59 -7.86
C PHE A 204 -5.52 -10.25 -6.41
N SER A 205 -5.77 -8.98 -6.09
CA SER A 205 -6.24 -8.59 -4.75
C SER A 205 -7.61 -9.19 -4.44
N ILE A 206 -8.55 -9.16 -5.40
CA ILE A 206 -9.87 -9.80 -5.26
C ILE A 206 -9.70 -11.31 -5.15
N PHE A 207 -8.88 -11.92 -6.02
CA PHE A 207 -8.61 -13.36 -5.97
C PHE A 207 -8.05 -13.77 -4.60
N LEU A 208 -7.08 -13.02 -4.07
CA LEU A 208 -6.52 -13.27 -2.75
C LEU A 208 -7.62 -13.24 -1.67
N LEU A 209 -8.50 -12.23 -1.71
CA LEU A 209 -9.58 -12.09 -0.74
C LEU A 209 -10.64 -13.20 -0.84
N LEU A 210 -10.86 -13.79 -2.01
CA LEU A 210 -11.79 -14.91 -2.19
C LEU A 210 -11.23 -16.25 -1.69
N PHE A 211 -9.90 -16.40 -1.66
CA PHE A 211 -9.23 -17.63 -1.26
C PHE A 211 -8.69 -17.61 0.18
N THR A 212 -8.82 -16.49 0.89
CA THR A 212 -8.50 -16.34 2.33
C THR A 212 -9.73 -16.28 3.19
#